data_5fe652dd3a9042bb86cb32e491f2cef0
#
_entry.id   5fe652dd3a9042bb86cb32e491f2cef0
#
_cell.length_a   1.000
_cell.length_b   1.000
_cell.length_c   1.000
_cell.angle_alpha   90.00
_cell.angle_beta   90.00
_cell.angle_gamma   90.00
#
_symmetry.space_group_name_H-M   'P 1'
#
loop_
_entity.id
_entity.type
_entity.pdbx_description
1 polymer ?
#
loop_
_entity_poly.entity_id
_entity_poly.type
_entity_poly.pdbx_seq_one_letter_code
_entity_poly.pdbx_strand_id
1 'polypeptide(L)'
;MTSPDIHVSAINAPLQVGGKWFREGDEPVVMKAVTFGPFPPGTFPDEGVGQLRRIREELGANTLRLYEIPSLDFLHACAGNGLRVFITLPWTQHVDFLKRRSALAEADRVLLETIDRFRGHPALAGYYVGNEIESTLVRWMGAGPVVEQIERLIDLGHANDPGALFAYANYPGTEYLLPQNQDFVAFNLYLESREAYSAYLARLQNLAGNKPLVLSEFGVDSQAHGEQGQAEMLEWAVREAATAGVAGVTLFSWSDLWQRGGRSVEEWSFGLTRADQTAKPALGTVRSVWNGLNRPSDAIVLTDSPKVSVIVCTHKGSATLVPCLDSIMALDYPDFEVLVVNDGDDRRVAEIATSYPRVRHLPTEHEGLGAARNTGAREAIGSIYAYTDDDCVVETDWLKWIVSQFLKDPSLGCAGGPNLPPPPETA
;
A
#
# COMPACT_ATOMS: atom_id res chain seq x y z
N MET A 1 -21.62 -6.31 -35.36
CA MET A 1 -21.68 -6.28 -33.90
C MET A 1 -20.82 -5.12 -33.46
N THR A 2 -21.44 -4.01 -33.09
CA THR A 2 -20.76 -2.80 -32.61
C THR A 2 -20.16 -3.11 -31.26
N SER A 3 -18.83 -2.96 -31.12
CA SER A 3 -18.13 -3.03 -29.83
C SER A 3 -18.79 -2.02 -28.87
N PRO A 4 -19.00 -2.38 -27.60
CA PRO A 4 -19.48 -1.41 -26.63
C PRO A 4 -18.46 -0.29 -26.54
N ASP A 5 -18.91 0.95 -26.68
CA ASP A 5 -18.11 2.15 -26.43
C ASP A 5 -17.58 2.06 -24.99
N ILE A 6 -16.28 1.77 -24.86
CA ILE A 6 -15.60 1.85 -23.56
C ILE A 6 -15.47 3.36 -23.29
N HIS A 7 -16.36 3.88 -22.48
CA HIS A 7 -16.20 5.22 -21.93
C HIS A 7 -14.87 5.25 -21.19
N VAL A 8 -13.87 5.90 -21.80
CA VAL A 8 -12.63 6.26 -21.09
C VAL A 8 -13.04 7.19 -19.95
N SER A 9 -13.04 6.71 -18.73
CA SER A 9 -13.37 7.54 -17.58
C SER A 9 -12.28 8.60 -17.46
N ALA A 10 -12.67 9.86 -17.64
CA ALA A 10 -11.79 10.99 -17.39
C ALA A 10 -11.26 10.95 -15.95
N ILE A 11 -10.09 11.50 -15.71
CA ILE A 11 -9.59 11.73 -14.35
C ILE A 11 -10.46 12.83 -13.73
N ASN A 12 -11.27 12.48 -12.72
CA ASN A 12 -12.29 13.38 -12.18
C ASN A 12 -11.80 14.14 -10.93
N ALA A 13 -10.81 13.60 -10.23
CA ALA A 13 -10.27 14.21 -9.02
C ALA A 13 -8.79 13.79 -8.81
N PRO A 14 -8.01 14.53 -8.01
CA PRO A 14 -6.69 14.11 -7.57
C PRO A 14 -6.73 12.76 -6.86
N LEU A 15 -5.66 11.98 -7.02
CA LEU A 15 -5.47 10.76 -6.26
C LEU A 15 -5.07 11.13 -4.82
N GLN A 16 -5.75 10.58 -3.83
CA GLN A 16 -5.50 10.80 -2.42
C GLN A 16 -5.28 9.49 -1.68
N VAL A 17 -4.69 9.54 -0.50
CA VAL A 17 -4.57 8.41 0.41
C VAL A 17 -5.78 8.37 1.33
N GLY A 18 -6.41 7.20 1.46
CA GLY A 18 -7.46 6.92 2.41
C GLY A 18 -7.20 5.58 3.11
N GLY A 19 -6.52 5.63 4.26
CA GLY A 19 -6.08 4.43 4.98
C GLY A 19 -5.11 3.59 4.16
N LYS A 20 -5.42 2.31 3.97
CA LYS A 20 -4.59 1.36 3.20
C LYS A 20 -4.76 1.47 1.67
N TRP A 21 -5.60 2.38 1.18
CA TRP A 21 -5.96 2.48 -0.23
C TRP A 21 -5.78 3.89 -0.78
N PHE A 22 -5.77 3.98 -2.10
CA PHE A 22 -5.94 5.25 -2.79
C PHE A 22 -7.42 5.54 -3.03
N ARG A 23 -7.76 6.82 -3.16
CA ARG A 23 -9.11 7.32 -3.43
C ARG A 23 -9.11 8.38 -4.52
N GLU A 24 -10.19 8.41 -5.30
CA GLU A 24 -10.55 9.48 -6.21
C GLU A 24 -11.90 10.05 -5.76
N GLY A 25 -11.88 11.18 -5.05
CA GLY A 25 -13.02 11.59 -4.25
C GLY A 25 -13.35 10.54 -3.18
N ASP A 26 -14.60 10.06 -3.16
CA ASP A 26 -15.04 9.02 -2.22
C ASP A 26 -14.84 7.59 -2.73
N GLU A 27 -14.41 7.41 -3.98
CA GLU A 27 -14.26 6.09 -4.58
C GLU A 27 -12.86 5.51 -4.35
N PRO A 28 -12.73 4.28 -3.83
CA PRO A 28 -11.45 3.60 -3.70
C PRO A 28 -10.89 3.22 -5.07
N VAL A 29 -9.58 3.41 -5.23
CA VAL A 29 -8.85 3.14 -6.48
C VAL A 29 -7.72 2.15 -6.23
N VAL A 30 -7.70 1.06 -6.98
CA VAL A 30 -6.50 0.20 -7.10
C VAL A 30 -5.62 0.75 -8.21
N MET A 31 -4.36 1.00 -7.91
CA MET A 31 -3.39 1.44 -8.91
C MET A 31 -2.97 0.26 -9.78
N LYS A 32 -3.40 0.25 -11.04
CA LYS A 32 -3.04 -0.68 -12.10
C LYS A 32 -2.03 0.02 -13.00
N ALA A 33 -0.74 -0.16 -12.71
CA ALA A 33 0.29 0.64 -13.34
C ALA A 33 1.25 -0.18 -14.21
N VAL A 34 1.87 0.50 -15.14
CA VAL A 34 2.98 -0.04 -15.93
C VAL A 34 4.07 1.02 -16.08
N THR A 35 5.33 0.60 -16.09
CA THR A 35 6.45 1.50 -16.39
C THR A 35 6.51 1.79 -17.87
N PHE A 36 6.77 3.06 -18.22
CA PHE A 36 6.79 3.53 -19.59
C PHE A 36 8.05 4.35 -19.86
N GLY A 37 8.96 3.81 -20.67
CA GLY A 37 10.28 4.39 -20.93
C GLY A 37 11.21 4.35 -19.70
N PRO A 38 12.48 4.81 -19.85
CA PRO A 38 13.00 5.51 -21.04
C PRO A 38 13.19 4.60 -22.24
N PHE A 39 12.89 5.13 -23.44
CA PHE A 39 13.05 4.41 -24.70
C PHE A 39 14.29 4.87 -25.45
N PRO A 40 14.95 3.99 -26.23
CA PRO A 40 16.03 4.40 -27.11
C PRO A 40 15.56 5.50 -28.06
N PRO A 41 16.39 6.55 -28.31
CA PRO A 41 16.03 7.65 -29.17
C PRO A 41 15.52 7.20 -30.55
N GLY A 42 14.38 7.76 -30.99
CA GLY A 42 13.79 7.46 -32.28
C GLY A 42 13.01 6.12 -32.35
N THR A 43 12.85 5.40 -31.26
CA THR A 43 12.10 4.11 -31.24
C THR A 43 10.59 4.29 -31.14
N PHE A 44 10.12 5.34 -30.44
CA PHE A 44 8.71 5.71 -30.37
C PHE A 44 8.49 7.05 -31.05
N PRO A 45 7.63 7.13 -32.06
CA PRO A 45 7.17 8.40 -32.60
C PRO A 45 6.30 9.15 -31.58
N ASP A 46 6.23 10.45 -31.68
CA ASP A 46 5.41 11.30 -30.81
C ASP A 46 5.63 11.03 -29.29
N GLU A 47 6.87 10.78 -28.91
CA GLU A 47 7.24 10.48 -27.51
C GLU A 47 6.41 9.31 -26.90
N GLY A 48 5.94 8.39 -27.74
CA GLY A 48 5.15 7.24 -27.31
C GLY A 48 3.65 7.49 -27.10
N VAL A 49 3.14 8.67 -27.42
CA VAL A 49 1.73 9.04 -27.26
C VAL A 49 0.77 8.01 -27.89
N GLY A 50 1.11 7.46 -29.06
CA GLY A 50 0.34 6.41 -29.72
C GLY A 50 0.16 5.12 -28.90
N GLN A 51 1.00 4.87 -27.89
CA GLN A 51 0.90 3.69 -27.01
C GLN A 51 -0.07 3.89 -25.83
N LEU A 52 -0.36 5.14 -25.44
CA LEU A 52 -1.17 5.44 -24.25
C LEU A 52 -2.57 4.84 -24.33
N ARG A 53 -3.18 4.93 -25.51
CA ARG A 53 -4.48 4.32 -25.77
C ARG A 53 -4.44 2.80 -25.59
N ARG A 54 -3.42 2.14 -26.12
CA ARG A 54 -3.24 0.69 -25.97
C ARG A 54 -3.04 0.29 -24.51
N ILE A 55 -2.24 1.03 -23.76
CA ILE A 55 -2.04 0.81 -22.32
C ILE A 55 -3.38 0.91 -21.59
N ARG A 56 -4.21 1.88 -21.93
CA ARG A 56 -5.52 2.06 -21.32
C ARG A 56 -6.51 0.99 -21.74
N GLU A 57 -6.66 0.73 -23.05
CA GLU A 57 -7.71 -0.12 -23.60
C GLU A 57 -7.32 -1.60 -23.67
N GLU A 58 -6.07 -1.93 -24.04
CA GLU A 58 -5.63 -3.31 -24.20
C GLU A 58 -5.11 -3.92 -22.90
N LEU A 59 -4.42 -3.16 -22.05
CA LEU A 59 -3.93 -3.63 -20.75
C LEU A 59 -4.95 -3.37 -19.62
N GLY A 60 -5.67 -2.26 -19.68
CA GLY A 60 -6.58 -1.83 -18.61
C GLY A 60 -5.86 -1.08 -17.48
N ALA A 61 -4.66 -0.55 -17.74
CA ALA A 61 -3.95 0.27 -16.77
C ALA A 61 -4.65 1.62 -16.55
N ASN A 62 -4.49 2.18 -15.36
CA ASN A 62 -4.96 3.53 -15.01
C ASN A 62 -3.82 4.47 -14.61
N THR A 63 -2.59 3.96 -14.56
CA THR A 63 -1.43 4.70 -14.07
C THR A 63 -0.17 4.32 -14.86
N LEU A 64 0.69 5.30 -15.09
CA LEU A 64 2.05 5.11 -15.61
C LEU A 64 3.08 5.48 -14.56
N ARG A 65 4.20 4.77 -14.55
CA ARG A 65 5.41 5.20 -13.86
C ARG A 65 6.48 5.55 -14.87
N LEU A 66 7.06 6.76 -14.75
CA LEU A 66 8.12 7.28 -15.62
C LEU A 66 9.42 7.44 -14.84
N TYR A 67 10.55 7.27 -15.53
CA TYR A 67 11.90 7.48 -14.98
C TYR A 67 12.59 8.71 -15.56
N GLU A 68 11.90 9.41 -16.45
CA GLU A 68 12.32 10.68 -17.06
C GLU A 68 11.22 11.71 -16.85
N ILE A 69 11.61 12.98 -16.86
CA ILE A 69 10.65 14.09 -16.78
C ILE A 69 9.99 14.25 -18.15
N PRO A 70 8.66 14.04 -18.27
CA PRO A 70 7.98 14.08 -19.55
C PRO A 70 7.81 15.51 -20.08
N SER A 71 7.38 15.61 -21.34
CA SER A 71 6.85 16.86 -21.88
C SER A 71 5.45 17.16 -21.31
N LEU A 72 5.04 18.43 -21.33
CA LEU A 72 3.67 18.79 -20.92
C LEU A 72 2.62 18.19 -21.86
N ASP A 73 2.93 18.11 -23.16
CA ASP A 73 2.06 17.49 -24.15
C ASP A 73 1.84 15.99 -23.89
N PHE A 74 2.88 15.30 -23.43
CA PHE A 74 2.75 13.90 -23.00
C PHE A 74 1.80 13.77 -21.80
N LEU A 75 1.90 14.65 -20.79
CA LEU A 75 0.97 14.63 -19.66
C LEU A 75 -0.48 14.96 -20.11
N HIS A 76 -0.66 15.92 -21.02
CA HIS A 76 -1.98 16.18 -21.60
C HIS A 76 -2.54 14.94 -22.31
N ALA A 77 -1.71 14.22 -23.06
CA ALA A 77 -2.10 12.98 -23.73
C ALA A 77 -2.44 11.88 -22.69
N CYS A 78 -1.71 11.78 -21.58
CA CYS A 78 -2.05 10.87 -20.48
C CYS A 78 -3.41 11.22 -19.89
N ALA A 79 -3.68 12.49 -19.60
CA ALA A 79 -4.97 12.94 -19.09
C ALA A 79 -6.12 12.59 -20.04
N GLY A 80 -5.92 12.86 -21.36
CA GLY A 80 -6.89 12.53 -22.41
C GLY A 80 -7.19 11.03 -22.54
N ASN A 81 -6.27 10.16 -22.10
CA ASN A 81 -6.46 8.71 -22.06
C ASN A 81 -6.87 8.19 -20.66
N GLY A 82 -7.13 9.04 -19.67
CA GLY A 82 -7.49 8.64 -18.31
C GLY A 82 -6.36 7.91 -17.57
N LEU A 83 -5.11 8.25 -17.88
CA LEU A 83 -3.90 7.70 -17.26
C LEU A 83 -3.29 8.69 -16.28
N ARG A 84 -3.11 8.28 -15.04
CA ARG A 84 -2.32 9.01 -14.05
C ARG A 84 -0.83 8.74 -14.25
N VAL A 85 -0.01 9.64 -13.76
CA VAL A 85 1.45 9.55 -13.91
C VAL A 85 2.12 9.75 -12.55
N PHE A 86 3.00 8.82 -12.19
CA PHE A 86 4.04 8.99 -11.18
C PHE A 86 5.38 9.21 -11.86
N ILE A 87 6.09 10.26 -11.48
CA ILE A 87 7.42 10.60 -12.02
C ILE A 87 8.48 10.19 -11.00
N THR A 88 9.39 9.30 -11.39
CA THR A 88 10.61 9.03 -10.62
C THR A 88 11.62 10.11 -10.96
N LEU A 89 12.03 10.90 -9.95
CA LEU A 89 12.91 12.04 -10.14
C LEU A 89 14.33 11.60 -10.51
N PRO A 90 14.84 12.00 -11.69
CA PRO A 90 16.17 11.64 -12.14
C PRO A 90 17.22 12.58 -11.53
N TRP A 91 17.89 12.16 -10.45
CA TRP A 91 19.03 12.86 -9.85
C TRP A 91 20.14 11.88 -9.51
N THR A 92 21.34 12.41 -9.22
CA THR A 92 22.54 11.61 -8.98
C THR A 92 22.50 10.99 -7.57
N GLN A 93 21.72 9.90 -7.39
CA GLN A 93 21.51 9.24 -6.11
C GLN A 93 22.44 8.03 -5.86
N HIS A 94 23.11 7.50 -6.89
CA HIS A 94 24.00 6.34 -6.80
C HIS A 94 25.46 6.75 -6.56
N VAL A 95 25.66 7.70 -5.64
CA VAL A 95 26.97 8.19 -5.16
C VAL A 95 26.86 8.52 -3.66
N ASP A 96 27.98 8.80 -3.01
CA ASP A 96 27.97 9.38 -1.65
C ASP A 96 27.43 10.82 -1.71
N PHE A 97 26.11 10.96 -1.84
CA PHE A 97 25.44 12.25 -1.98
C PHE A 97 25.46 13.08 -0.69
N LEU A 98 25.66 12.46 0.49
CA LEU A 98 25.77 13.20 1.75
C LEU A 98 27.04 14.05 1.78
N LYS A 99 28.12 13.59 1.16
CA LYS A 99 29.36 14.37 0.99
C LYS A 99 29.36 15.22 -0.27
N ARG A 100 28.55 14.84 -1.27
CA ARG A 100 28.49 15.53 -2.57
C ARG A 100 27.35 16.54 -2.62
N ARG A 101 27.57 17.74 -2.05
CA ARG A 101 26.55 18.80 -1.99
C ARG A 101 25.91 19.13 -3.34
N SER A 102 26.63 18.96 -4.46
CA SER A 102 26.08 19.16 -5.80
C SER A 102 24.98 18.16 -6.16
N ALA A 103 25.03 16.91 -5.66
CA ALA A 103 23.98 15.90 -5.88
C ALA A 103 22.70 16.25 -5.10
N LEU A 104 22.81 16.74 -3.87
CA LEU A 104 21.66 17.21 -3.10
C LEU A 104 21.03 18.47 -3.72
N ALA A 105 21.86 19.44 -4.16
CA ALA A 105 21.36 20.62 -4.86
C ALA A 105 20.72 20.28 -6.21
N GLU A 106 21.22 19.26 -6.90
CA GLU A 106 20.59 18.71 -8.11
C GLU A 106 19.21 18.09 -7.78
N ALA A 107 19.12 17.28 -6.72
CA ALA A 107 17.85 16.68 -6.32
C ALA A 107 16.79 17.75 -6.01
N ASP A 108 17.15 18.79 -5.23
CA ASP A 108 16.26 19.91 -4.92
C ASP A 108 15.81 20.65 -6.18
N ARG A 109 16.74 20.96 -7.06
CA ARG A 109 16.47 21.67 -8.32
C ARG A 109 15.53 20.83 -9.21
N VAL A 110 15.84 19.56 -9.40
CA VAL A 110 15.02 18.65 -10.24
C VAL A 110 13.62 18.55 -9.67
N LEU A 111 13.46 18.37 -8.35
CA LEU A 111 12.16 18.31 -7.71
C LEU A 111 11.38 19.61 -7.92
N LEU A 112 11.97 20.76 -7.58
CA LEU A 112 11.27 22.05 -7.64
C LEU A 112 10.93 22.47 -9.08
N GLU A 113 11.83 22.29 -10.04
CA GLU A 113 11.55 22.57 -11.45
C GLU A 113 10.45 21.65 -12.02
N THR A 114 10.42 20.38 -11.59
CA THR A 114 9.38 19.44 -12.02
C THR A 114 8.01 19.81 -11.42
N ILE A 115 7.97 20.18 -10.15
CA ILE A 115 6.76 20.66 -9.48
C ILE A 115 6.26 21.95 -10.14
N ASP A 116 7.13 22.95 -10.34
CA ASP A 116 6.76 24.24 -10.98
C ASP A 116 6.12 24.01 -12.35
N ARG A 117 6.63 23.03 -13.09
CA ARG A 117 6.15 22.70 -14.43
C ARG A 117 4.81 21.97 -14.44
N PHE A 118 4.51 21.11 -13.46
CA PHE A 118 3.41 20.14 -13.54
C PHE A 118 2.39 20.23 -12.40
N ARG A 119 2.62 21.01 -11.37
CA ARG A 119 1.70 21.16 -10.24
C ARG A 119 0.28 21.46 -10.68
N GLY A 120 -0.67 20.67 -10.16
CA GLY A 120 -2.09 20.80 -10.49
C GLY A 120 -2.50 20.21 -11.84
N HIS A 121 -1.58 19.56 -12.57
CA HIS A 121 -1.94 18.88 -13.82
C HIS A 121 -2.77 17.62 -13.51
N PRO A 122 -3.94 17.41 -14.17
CA PRO A 122 -4.88 16.34 -13.80
C PRO A 122 -4.29 14.92 -13.94
N ALA A 123 -3.34 14.70 -14.86
CA ALA A 123 -2.67 13.40 -14.97
C ALA A 123 -1.61 13.17 -13.88
N LEU A 124 -1.09 14.21 -13.25
CA LEU A 124 -0.05 14.04 -12.24
C LEU A 124 -0.65 13.45 -10.96
N ALA A 125 -0.17 12.28 -10.55
CA ALA A 125 -0.54 11.65 -9.29
C ALA A 125 0.50 11.90 -8.19
N GLY A 126 1.78 11.93 -8.55
CA GLY A 126 2.83 12.15 -7.58
C GLY A 126 4.24 11.84 -8.08
N TYR A 127 5.14 11.73 -7.13
CA TYR A 127 6.57 11.61 -7.37
C TYR A 127 7.21 10.50 -6.53
N TYR A 128 8.12 9.77 -7.15
CA TYR A 128 9.10 8.99 -6.41
C TYR A 128 10.37 9.85 -6.28
N VAL A 129 10.68 10.28 -5.06
CA VAL A 129 11.81 11.17 -4.78
C VAL A 129 13.18 10.49 -4.93
N GLY A 130 13.19 9.17 -5.05
CA GLY A 130 14.36 8.35 -5.30
C GLY A 130 13.95 6.91 -5.61
N ASN A 131 14.90 6.14 -6.14
CA ASN A 131 14.71 4.73 -6.54
C ASN A 131 15.93 3.90 -6.21
N GLU A 132 15.79 2.85 -5.39
CA GLU A 132 16.79 1.82 -5.15
C GLU A 132 18.20 2.33 -4.85
N ILE A 133 18.35 3.23 -3.86
CA ILE A 133 19.68 3.64 -3.41
C ILE A 133 20.45 2.38 -2.96
N GLU A 134 21.59 2.12 -3.59
CA GLU A 134 22.35 0.89 -3.40
C GLU A 134 22.69 0.61 -1.93
N SER A 135 22.46 -0.63 -1.47
CA SER A 135 22.68 -1.03 -0.07
C SER A 135 24.13 -0.82 0.41
N THR A 136 25.10 -0.94 -0.50
CA THR A 136 26.51 -0.67 -0.22
C THR A 136 26.77 0.81 0.08
N LEU A 137 26.13 1.70 -0.67
CA LEU A 137 26.20 3.15 -0.44
C LEU A 137 25.49 3.52 0.86
N VAL A 138 24.31 2.93 1.13
CA VAL A 138 23.58 3.17 2.38
C VAL A 138 24.39 2.74 3.59
N ARG A 139 25.06 1.58 3.55
CA ARG A 139 25.97 1.15 4.63
C ARG A 139 27.13 2.12 4.83
N TRP A 140 27.66 2.67 3.74
CA TRP A 140 28.75 3.64 3.79
C TRP A 140 28.30 4.98 4.36
N MET A 141 27.16 5.48 3.95
CA MET A 141 26.61 6.79 4.35
C MET A 141 25.93 6.75 5.73
N GLY A 142 25.44 5.59 6.16
CA GLY A 142 24.58 5.40 7.31
C GLY A 142 23.10 5.49 6.97
N ALA A 143 22.29 4.56 7.49
CA ALA A 143 20.85 4.48 7.16
C ALA A 143 20.08 5.72 7.63
N GLY A 144 20.29 6.18 8.86
CA GLY A 144 19.62 7.36 9.41
C GLY A 144 19.82 8.62 8.54
N PRO A 145 21.05 9.06 8.27
CA PRO A 145 21.30 10.21 7.40
C PRO A 145 20.74 10.07 5.98
N VAL A 146 20.65 8.85 5.44
CA VAL A 146 20.02 8.62 4.13
C VAL A 146 18.51 8.82 4.21
N VAL A 147 17.83 8.25 5.23
CA VAL A 147 16.41 8.46 5.48
C VAL A 147 16.09 9.92 5.69
N GLU A 148 16.85 10.64 6.51
CA GLU A 148 16.67 12.08 6.74
C GLU A 148 16.71 12.90 5.43
N GLN A 149 17.58 12.53 4.48
CA GLN A 149 17.62 13.22 3.18
C GLN A 149 16.45 12.87 2.28
N ILE A 150 15.96 11.62 2.31
CA ILE A 150 14.75 11.22 1.60
C ILE A 150 13.54 11.97 2.19
N GLU A 151 13.41 12.00 3.50
CA GLU A 151 12.33 12.71 4.21
C GLU A 151 12.37 14.20 3.92
N ARG A 152 13.55 14.82 3.90
CA ARG A 152 13.72 16.22 3.53
C ARG A 152 13.22 16.52 2.11
N LEU A 153 13.47 15.62 1.14
CA LEU A 153 12.96 15.78 -0.23
C LEU A 153 11.44 15.64 -0.28
N ILE A 154 10.86 14.72 0.48
CA ILE A 154 9.41 14.55 0.60
C ILE A 154 8.78 15.80 1.21
N ASP A 155 9.33 16.34 2.31
CA ASP A 155 8.85 17.58 2.95
C ASP A 155 8.94 18.77 2.00
N LEU A 156 10.05 18.88 1.25
CA LEU A 156 10.21 19.90 0.22
C LEU A 156 9.13 19.77 -0.87
N GLY A 157 8.82 18.53 -1.26
CA GLY A 157 7.76 18.23 -2.21
C GLY A 157 6.39 18.66 -1.69
N HIS A 158 5.98 18.21 -0.51
CA HIS A 158 4.70 18.57 0.13
C HIS A 158 4.54 20.08 0.33
N ALA A 159 5.64 20.79 0.69
CA ALA A 159 5.59 22.23 0.86
C ALA A 159 5.31 22.99 -0.46
N ASN A 160 5.70 22.43 -1.61
CA ASN A 160 5.54 23.06 -2.92
C ASN A 160 4.40 22.50 -3.78
N ASP A 161 3.98 21.25 -3.54
CA ASP A 161 2.81 20.61 -4.18
C ASP A 161 2.04 19.74 -3.19
N PRO A 162 1.24 20.33 -2.30
CA PRO A 162 0.50 19.59 -1.28
C PRO A 162 -0.63 18.70 -1.85
N GLY A 163 -0.92 18.82 -3.15
CA GLY A 163 -1.92 18.01 -3.84
C GLY A 163 -1.37 16.74 -4.49
N ALA A 164 -0.04 16.60 -4.58
CA ALA A 164 0.64 15.43 -5.15
C ALA A 164 1.08 14.45 -4.05
N LEU A 165 1.25 13.19 -4.42
CA LEU A 165 1.72 12.13 -3.52
C LEU A 165 3.24 11.94 -3.67
N PHE A 166 3.93 11.70 -2.55
CA PHE A 166 5.38 11.51 -2.50
C PHE A 166 5.75 10.19 -1.83
N ALA A 167 6.64 9.43 -2.45
CA ALA A 167 7.18 8.21 -1.89
C ALA A 167 8.64 7.96 -2.32
N TYR A 168 9.30 7.05 -1.65
CA TYR A 168 10.59 6.49 -2.05
C TYR A 168 10.40 5.06 -2.54
N ALA A 169 10.85 4.76 -3.76
CA ALA A 169 10.81 3.41 -4.30
C ALA A 169 11.96 2.58 -3.72
N ASN A 170 11.64 1.76 -2.74
CA ASN A 170 12.57 0.92 -2.00
C ASN A 170 12.71 -0.46 -2.65
N TYR A 171 13.63 -1.30 -2.14
CA TYR A 171 13.79 -2.68 -2.55
C TYR A 171 14.32 -3.53 -1.37
N PRO A 172 14.30 -4.89 -1.45
CA PRO A 172 14.65 -5.75 -0.32
C PRO A 172 16.04 -5.49 0.29
N GLY A 173 17.00 -5.06 -0.51
CA GLY A 173 18.36 -4.77 -0.05
C GLY A 173 18.48 -3.61 0.95
N THR A 174 17.49 -2.71 0.94
CA THR A 174 17.41 -1.53 1.81
C THR A 174 16.04 -1.38 2.47
N GLU A 175 15.34 -2.48 2.77
CA GLU A 175 13.97 -2.44 3.32
C GLU A 175 13.87 -1.60 4.61
N TYR A 176 14.97 -1.43 5.34
CA TYR A 176 15.05 -0.59 6.55
C TYR A 176 15.03 0.92 6.28
N LEU A 177 15.10 1.35 5.03
CA LEU A 177 14.92 2.75 4.64
C LEU A 177 13.41 3.03 4.50
N LEU A 178 12.76 3.41 5.59
CA LEU A 178 11.33 3.69 5.64
C LEU A 178 11.08 5.14 6.08
N PRO A 179 11.03 6.10 5.14
CA PRO A 179 10.67 7.48 5.44
C PRO A 179 9.29 7.56 6.08
N GLN A 180 9.18 8.26 7.21
CA GLN A 180 7.93 8.34 7.97
C GLN A 180 6.91 9.30 7.34
N ASN A 181 7.37 10.29 6.60
CA ASN A 181 6.55 11.33 5.97
C ASN A 181 6.09 11.00 4.54
N GLN A 182 6.46 9.82 3.98
CA GLN A 182 5.94 9.40 2.67
C GLN A 182 4.44 9.08 2.72
N ASP A 183 3.70 9.34 1.64
CA ASP A 183 2.25 9.11 1.58
C ASP A 183 1.88 7.64 1.48
N PHE A 184 2.70 6.84 0.83
CA PHE A 184 2.53 5.40 0.69
C PHE A 184 3.89 4.70 0.68
N VAL A 185 3.91 3.43 1.04
CA VAL A 185 5.12 2.60 0.99
C VAL A 185 5.26 1.98 -0.39
N ALA A 186 6.38 2.21 -1.05
CA ALA A 186 6.64 1.71 -2.38
C ALA A 186 7.83 0.75 -2.41
N PHE A 187 7.65 -0.39 -3.06
CA PHE A 187 8.66 -1.45 -3.12
C PHE A 187 8.81 -2.04 -4.52
N ASN A 188 10.05 -2.10 -5.00
CA ASN A 188 10.42 -2.87 -6.18
C ASN A 188 10.70 -4.30 -5.73
N LEU A 189 9.87 -5.26 -6.16
CA LEU A 189 9.92 -6.64 -5.66
C LEU A 189 9.99 -7.64 -6.80
N TYR A 190 11.17 -8.24 -7.00
CA TYR A 190 11.42 -9.23 -8.05
C TYR A 190 11.65 -10.64 -7.45
N LEU A 191 10.65 -11.16 -6.73
CA LEU A 191 10.67 -12.53 -6.20
C LEU A 191 9.86 -13.45 -7.12
N GLU A 192 10.49 -14.47 -7.65
CA GLU A 192 9.93 -15.41 -8.62
C GLU A 192 9.35 -16.69 -7.96
N SER A 193 9.64 -16.95 -6.69
CA SER A 193 8.98 -17.99 -5.91
C SER A 193 7.67 -17.44 -5.30
N ARG A 194 6.56 -18.11 -5.59
CA ARG A 194 5.24 -17.72 -5.10
C ARG A 194 5.18 -17.67 -3.57
N GLU A 195 5.77 -18.69 -2.90
CA GLU A 195 5.80 -18.72 -1.43
C GLU A 195 6.62 -17.57 -0.86
N ALA A 196 7.82 -17.33 -1.42
CA ALA A 196 8.68 -16.23 -0.97
C ALA A 196 8.03 -14.86 -1.21
N TYR A 197 7.36 -14.70 -2.35
CA TYR A 197 6.64 -13.48 -2.72
C TYR A 197 5.48 -13.21 -1.74
N SER A 198 4.62 -14.19 -1.49
CA SER A 198 3.48 -14.04 -0.57
C SER A 198 3.92 -13.78 0.87
N ALA A 199 4.96 -14.48 1.34
CA ALA A 199 5.54 -14.25 2.67
C ALA A 199 6.14 -12.84 2.81
N TYR A 200 6.81 -12.37 1.74
CA TYR A 200 7.40 -11.03 1.76
C TYR A 200 6.34 -9.93 1.65
N LEU A 201 5.24 -10.14 0.92
CA LEU A 201 4.10 -9.21 0.92
C LEU A 201 3.48 -9.06 2.31
N ALA A 202 3.31 -10.15 3.05
CA ALA A 202 2.82 -10.08 4.43
C ALA A 202 3.77 -9.26 5.33
N ARG A 203 5.09 -9.42 5.15
CA ARG A 203 6.09 -8.59 5.84
C ARG A 203 5.99 -7.12 5.45
N LEU A 204 5.87 -6.83 4.15
CA LEU A 204 5.73 -5.45 3.67
C LEU A 204 4.46 -4.76 4.16
N GLN A 205 3.35 -5.51 4.30
CA GLN A 205 2.12 -4.97 4.87
C GLN A 205 2.30 -4.54 6.33
N ASN A 206 3.07 -5.30 7.12
CA ASN A 206 3.42 -4.90 8.48
C ASN A 206 4.31 -3.64 8.51
N LEU A 207 5.30 -3.55 7.60
CA LEU A 207 6.16 -2.37 7.48
C LEU A 207 5.38 -1.13 7.01
N ALA A 208 4.38 -1.32 6.15
CA ALA A 208 3.55 -0.22 5.64
C ALA A 208 2.60 0.36 6.71
N GLY A 209 2.33 -0.38 7.79
CA GLY A 209 1.42 0.07 8.84
C GLY A 209 0.05 0.47 8.28
N ASN A 210 -0.38 1.70 8.49
CA ASN A 210 -1.66 2.24 8.00
C ASN A 210 -1.58 2.85 6.60
N LYS A 211 -0.40 2.89 5.98
CA LYS A 211 -0.22 3.47 4.64
C LYS A 211 -0.51 2.46 3.55
N PRO A 212 -0.94 2.90 2.35
CA PRO A 212 -1.02 2.03 1.19
C PRO A 212 0.34 1.39 0.89
N LEU A 213 0.34 0.10 0.57
CA LEU A 213 1.50 -0.59 0.01
C LEU A 213 1.36 -0.64 -1.51
N VAL A 214 2.41 -0.25 -2.22
CA VAL A 214 2.50 -0.31 -3.67
C VAL A 214 3.71 -1.13 -4.08
N LEU A 215 3.52 -2.11 -4.94
CA LEU A 215 4.62 -2.66 -5.70
C LEU A 215 4.96 -1.67 -6.82
N SER A 216 5.99 -0.89 -6.60
CA SER A 216 6.43 0.14 -7.55
C SER A 216 7.15 -0.44 -8.76
N GLU A 217 7.67 -1.65 -8.65
CA GLU A 217 8.11 -2.50 -9.76
C GLU A 217 7.90 -3.97 -9.42
N PHE A 218 7.37 -4.70 -10.39
CA PHE A 218 7.41 -6.15 -10.50
C PHE A 218 7.43 -6.55 -11.97
N GLY A 219 8.27 -7.48 -12.33
CA GLY A 219 8.37 -7.96 -13.71
C GLY A 219 9.02 -9.33 -13.78
N VAL A 220 8.84 -10.00 -14.92
CA VAL A 220 9.42 -11.30 -15.22
C VAL A 220 10.08 -11.21 -16.60
N ASP A 221 11.34 -11.64 -16.67
CA ASP A 221 12.09 -11.65 -17.93
C ASP A 221 11.67 -12.85 -18.80
N SER A 222 11.10 -12.55 -19.97
CA SER A 222 10.68 -13.59 -20.91
C SER A 222 11.83 -14.26 -21.65
N GLN A 223 13.06 -13.72 -21.61
CA GLN A 223 14.24 -14.46 -22.09
C GLN A 223 14.58 -15.62 -21.17
N ALA A 224 14.43 -15.43 -19.87
CA ALA A 224 14.71 -16.47 -18.88
C ALA A 224 13.59 -17.52 -18.78
N HIS A 225 12.33 -17.12 -18.88
CA HIS A 225 11.17 -17.96 -18.58
C HIS A 225 10.28 -18.30 -19.78
N GLY A 226 10.60 -17.77 -20.95
CA GLY A 226 9.69 -17.76 -22.09
C GLY A 226 8.50 -16.83 -21.88
N GLU A 227 7.82 -16.44 -22.97
CA GLU A 227 6.68 -15.53 -22.90
C GLU A 227 5.47 -16.13 -22.16
N GLN A 228 5.28 -17.45 -22.26
CA GLN A 228 4.22 -18.15 -21.55
C GLN A 228 4.51 -18.21 -20.04
N GLY A 229 5.75 -18.52 -19.65
CA GLY A 229 6.17 -18.47 -18.24
C GLY A 229 6.06 -17.09 -17.66
N GLN A 230 6.42 -16.03 -18.40
CA GLN A 230 6.18 -14.64 -18.02
C GLN A 230 4.69 -14.40 -17.72
N ALA A 231 3.80 -14.85 -18.59
CA ALA A 231 2.35 -14.64 -18.43
C ALA A 231 1.82 -15.35 -17.18
N GLU A 232 2.21 -16.61 -16.94
CA GLU A 232 1.78 -17.39 -15.76
C GLU A 232 2.31 -16.79 -14.45
N MET A 233 3.57 -16.32 -14.44
CA MET A 233 4.16 -15.71 -13.25
C MET A 233 3.53 -14.34 -12.95
N LEU A 234 3.25 -13.52 -13.95
CA LEU A 234 2.54 -12.25 -13.77
C LEU A 234 1.10 -12.48 -13.30
N GLU A 235 0.43 -13.53 -13.76
CA GLU A 235 -0.92 -13.87 -13.31
C GLU A 235 -0.98 -14.13 -11.81
N TRP A 236 -0.19 -15.08 -11.32
CA TRP A 236 -0.24 -15.41 -9.91
C TRP A 236 0.28 -14.25 -9.04
N ALA A 237 1.30 -13.51 -9.47
CA ALA A 237 1.86 -12.41 -8.69
C ALA A 237 0.86 -11.27 -8.49
N VAL A 238 0.13 -10.87 -9.53
CA VAL A 238 -0.91 -9.84 -9.43
C VAL A 238 -2.07 -10.32 -8.56
N ARG A 239 -2.46 -11.61 -8.61
CA ARG A 239 -3.49 -12.18 -7.74
C ARG A 239 -3.04 -12.21 -6.28
N GLU A 240 -1.80 -12.65 -6.00
CA GLU A 240 -1.24 -12.65 -4.63
C GLU A 240 -1.17 -11.23 -4.06
N ALA A 241 -0.70 -10.26 -4.85
CA ALA A 241 -0.66 -8.86 -4.43
C ALA A 241 -2.06 -8.33 -4.06
N ALA A 242 -3.07 -8.62 -4.88
CA ALA A 242 -4.44 -8.24 -4.60
C ALA A 242 -4.98 -8.93 -3.32
N THR A 243 -4.70 -10.23 -3.15
CA THR A 243 -5.09 -11.00 -1.95
C THR A 243 -4.42 -10.47 -0.69
N ALA A 244 -3.16 -10.05 -0.80
CA ALA A 244 -2.40 -9.45 0.29
C ALA A 244 -2.83 -7.98 0.61
N GLY A 245 -3.82 -7.42 -0.10
CA GLY A 245 -4.28 -6.05 0.14
C GLY A 245 -3.31 -4.96 -0.35
N VAL A 246 -2.50 -5.26 -1.38
CA VAL A 246 -1.61 -4.27 -2.00
C VAL A 246 -2.44 -3.25 -2.78
N ALA A 247 -2.24 -1.96 -2.51
CA ALA A 247 -3.02 -0.87 -3.08
C ALA A 247 -2.72 -0.61 -4.56
N GLY A 248 -1.61 -1.12 -5.06
CA GLY A 248 -1.25 -0.99 -6.46
C GLY A 248 -0.06 -1.83 -6.88
N VAL A 249 -0.06 -2.24 -8.16
CA VAL A 249 1.05 -2.96 -8.78
C VAL A 249 1.48 -2.22 -10.05
N THR A 250 2.77 -1.92 -10.14
CA THR A 250 3.39 -1.38 -11.34
C THR A 250 4.18 -2.48 -12.03
N LEU A 251 3.77 -2.85 -13.22
CA LEU A 251 4.46 -3.86 -13.99
C LEU A 251 5.67 -3.25 -14.71
N PHE A 252 6.81 -3.85 -14.56
CA PHE A 252 8.00 -3.56 -15.31
C PHE A 252 8.13 -4.58 -16.45
N SER A 253 7.86 -4.21 -17.71
CA SER A 253 7.62 -2.89 -18.30
C SER A 253 6.56 -2.98 -19.41
N TRP A 254 6.20 -1.83 -20.02
CA TRP A 254 5.30 -1.83 -21.18
C TRP A 254 5.92 -2.52 -22.40
N SER A 255 7.19 -2.23 -22.67
CA SER A 255 7.89 -2.70 -23.89
C SER A 255 9.26 -3.29 -23.55
N ASP A 256 9.71 -4.21 -24.41
CA ASP A 256 11.09 -4.69 -24.39
C ASP A 256 12.11 -3.61 -24.83
N LEU A 257 11.61 -2.54 -25.43
CA LEU A 257 12.44 -1.37 -25.71
C LEU A 257 12.77 -0.63 -24.41
N TRP A 258 14.04 -0.61 -24.06
CA TRP A 258 14.55 0.05 -22.87
C TRP A 258 15.92 0.66 -23.13
N GLN A 259 16.22 1.77 -22.48
CA GLN A 259 17.55 2.35 -22.55
C GLN A 259 18.13 2.60 -21.17
N ARG A 260 19.45 2.55 -21.07
CA ARG A 260 20.19 2.96 -19.87
C ARG A 260 21.40 3.80 -20.28
N GLY A 261 21.43 5.07 -19.85
CA GLY A 261 22.52 5.98 -20.19
C GLY A 261 22.69 6.20 -21.69
N GLY A 262 21.59 6.25 -22.45
CA GLY A 262 21.59 6.45 -23.91
C GLY A 262 21.91 5.20 -24.75
N ARG A 263 22.03 4.01 -24.11
CA ARG A 263 22.27 2.73 -24.79
C ARG A 263 21.06 1.82 -24.63
N SER A 264 20.65 1.17 -25.72
CA SER A 264 19.63 0.11 -25.66
C SER A 264 20.07 -1.03 -24.75
N VAL A 265 19.14 -1.55 -23.95
CA VAL A 265 19.32 -2.73 -23.10
C VAL A 265 18.65 -3.90 -23.80
N GLU A 266 19.44 -4.67 -24.57
CA GLU A 266 18.95 -5.80 -25.38
C GLU A 266 18.80 -7.09 -24.57
N GLU A 267 19.46 -7.17 -23.42
CA GLU A 267 19.42 -8.33 -22.52
C GLU A 267 18.17 -8.38 -21.62
N TRP A 268 17.27 -7.40 -21.70
CA TRP A 268 16.05 -7.33 -20.93
C TRP A 268 14.80 -7.53 -21.79
N SER A 269 13.95 -8.48 -21.43
CA SER A 269 12.67 -8.75 -22.10
C SER A 269 11.50 -8.80 -21.10
N PHE A 270 11.44 -7.78 -20.25
CA PHE A 270 10.37 -7.62 -19.24
C PHE A 270 9.06 -7.05 -19.81
N GLY A 271 9.09 -6.58 -21.05
CA GLY A 271 7.94 -5.91 -21.68
C GLY A 271 6.71 -6.80 -21.76
N LEU A 272 5.54 -6.19 -21.63
CA LEU A 272 4.25 -6.78 -22.01
C LEU A 272 4.06 -6.77 -23.53
N THR A 273 4.85 -5.92 -24.21
CA THR A 273 4.98 -5.89 -25.67
C THR A 273 6.45 -6.12 -26.07
N ARG A 274 6.65 -6.74 -27.23
CA ARG A 274 7.98 -6.92 -27.82
C ARG A 274 8.53 -5.59 -28.33
N ALA A 275 9.80 -5.60 -28.75
CA ALA A 275 10.47 -4.43 -29.32
C ALA A 275 9.76 -3.89 -30.58
N ASP A 276 9.10 -4.73 -31.36
CA ASP A 276 8.26 -4.35 -32.50
C ASP A 276 6.85 -3.89 -32.11
N GLN A 277 6.60 -3.73 -30.80
CA GLN A 277 5.33 -3.31 -30.18
C GLN A 277 4.19 -4.33 -30.31
N THR A 278 4.45 -5.54 -30.77
CA THR A 278 3.45 -6.63 -30.75
C THR A 278 3.23 -7.13 -29.32
N ALA A 279 1.98 -7.48 -29.00
CA ALA A 279 1.64 -7.94 -27.65
C ALA A 279 2.23 -9.32 -27.35
N LYS A 280 2.73 -9.51 -26.15
CA LYS A 280 3.04 -10.85 -25.60
C LYS A 280 1.78 -11.43 -24.93
N PRO A 281 1.71 -12.77 -24.69
CA PRO A 281 0.60 -13.40 -23.95
C PRO A 281 0.32 -12.74 -22.60
N ALA A 282 1.36 -12.29 -21.91
CA ALA A 282 1.29 -11.62 -20.61
C ALA A 282 0.34 -10.40 -20.59
N LEU A 283 0.27 -9.63 -21.68
CA LEU A 283 -0.63 -8.46 -21.77
C LEU A 283 -2.09 -8.88 -21.57
N GLY A 284 -2.55 -9.87 -22.33
CA GLY A 284 -3.93 -10.39 -22.23
C GLY A 284 -4.24 -11.03 -20.89
N THR A 285 -3.27 -11.78 -20.34
CA THR A 285 -3.35 -12.43 -19.03
C THR A 285 -3.54 -11.41 -17.91
N VAL A 286 -2.66 -10.39 -17.84
CA VAL A 286 -2.76 -9.33 -16.84
C VAL A 286 -4.06 -8.55 -16.95
N ARG A 287 -4.49 -8.20 -18.16
CA ARG A 287 -5.79 -7.56 -18.40
C ARG A 287 -6.93 -8.37 -17.80
N SER A 288 -6.93 -9.69 -18.05
CA SER A 288 -7.96 -10.60 -17.52
C SER A 288 -7.98 -10.60 -15.99
N VAL A 289 -6.80 -10.68 -15.36
CA VAL A 289 -6.69 -10.60 -13.90
C VAL A 289 -7.23 -9.27 -13.38
N TRP A 290 -6.77 -8.15 -13.92
CA TRP A 290 -7.17 -6.82 -13.46
C TRP A 290 -8.66 -6.53 -13.64
N ASN A 291 -9.29 -7.10 -14.68
CA ASN A 291 -10.73 -6.98 -14.87
C ASN A 291 -11.54 -7.83 -13.88
N GLY A 292 -10.95 -8.92 -13.38
CA GLY A 292 -11.56 -9.78 -12.37
C GLY A 292 -11.29 -9.35 -10.92
N LEU A 293 -10.45 -8.33 -10.69
CA LEU A 293 -10.21 -7.84 -9.33
C LEU A 293 -11.42 -7.04 -8.85
N ASN A 294 -11.93 -7.43 -7.68
CA ASN A 294 -12.93 -6.63 -6.98
C ASN A 294 -12.31 -5.28 -6.56
N ARG A 295 -13.13 -4.23 -6.61
CA ARG A 295 -12.74 -2.96 -5.98
C ARG A 295 -12.56 -3.19 -4.48
N PRO A 296 -11.59 -2.54 -3.84
CA PRO A 296 -11.52 -2.51 -2.40
C PRO A 296 -12.85 -1.97 -1.88
N SER A 297 -13.47 -2.67 -0.98
CA SER A 297 -14.63 -2.16 -0.26
C SER A 297 -14.15 -1.75 1.12
N ASP A 298 -14.29 -0.46 1.46
CA ASP A 298 -14.09 -0.01 2.83
C ASP A 298 -15.18 -0.56 3.76
N ALA A 299 -16.30 -0.99 3.19
CA ALA A 299 -17.38 -1.61 3.92
C ALA A 299 -17.20 -3.14 3.95
N ILE A 300 -16.95 -3.69 5.12
CA ILE A 300 -17.03 -5.14 5.33
C ILE A 300 -18.50 -5.51 5.37
N VAL A 301 -18.96 -6.17 4.31
CA VAL A 301 -20.29 -6.78 4.29
C VAL A 301 -20.15 -8.20 4.84
N LEU A 302 -20.70 -8.41 6.03
CA LEU A 302 -20.77 -9.73 6.63
C LEU A 302 -21.96 -10.50 6.06
N THR A 303 -21.76 -11.75 5.71
CA THR A 303 -22.83 -12.67 5.30
C THR A 303 -23.60 -13.22 6.49
N ASP A 304 -22.98 -13.18 7.68
CA ASP A 304 -23.54 -13.57 8.97
C ASP A 304 -22.92 -12.71 10.08
N SER A 305 -23.60 -12.59 11.20
CA SER A 305 -23.16 -11.79 12.34
C SER A 305 -23.25 -12.61 13.64
N PRO A 306 -22.36 -13.61 13.80
CA PRO A 306 -22.35 -14.44 15.00
C PRO A 306 -22.08 -13.57 16.23
N LYS A 307 -22.65 -13.97 17.39
CA LYS A 307 -22.44 -13.26 18.66
C LYS A 307 -20.94 -13.28 19.04
N VAL A 308 -20.42 -12.11 19.35
CA VAL A 308 -19.04 -11.94 19.82
C VAL A 308 -19.02 -11.56 21.31
N SER A 309 -18.15 -12.19 22.09
CA SER A 309 -17.83 -11.75 23.43
C SER A 309 -16.52 -10.97 23.45
N VAL A 310 -16.60 -9.67 23.68
CA VAL A 310 -15.41 -8.82 23.89
C VAL A 310 -14.95 -8.96 25.33
N ILE A 311 -13.72 -9.39 25.54
CA ILE A 311 -13.15 -9.67 26.85
C ILE A 311 -12.02 -8.67 27.12
N VAL A 312 -12.21 -7.82 28.13
CA VAL A 312 -11.23 -6.85 28.62
C VAL A 312 -10.77 -7.27 30.00
N CYS A 313 -9.50 -7.59 30.15
CA CYS A 313 -8.92 -7.91 31.46
C CYS A 313 -8.17 -6.69 31.97
N THR A 314 -8.41 -6.35 33.24
CA THR A 314 -7.77 -5.19 33.88
C THR A 314 -7.33 -5.47 35.29
N HIS A 315 -6.14 -4.95 35.67
CA HIS A 315 -5.66 -4.93 37.04
C HIS A 315 -5.25 -3.49 37.37
N LYS A 316 -6.10 -2.80 38.16
CA LYS A 316 -5.90 -1.38 38.53
C LYS A 316 -5.86 -0.40 37.36
N GLY A 317 -6.38 -0.78 36.18
CA GLY A 317 -6.36 0.01 34.93
C GLY A 317 -7.42 1.11 34.85
N SER A 318 -7.85 1.70 35.99
CA SER A 318 -8.95 2.68 36.01
C SER A 318 -8.68 3.95 35.21
N ALA A 319 -7.44 4.26 34.89
CA ALA A 319 -7.06 5.43 34.10
C ALA A 319 -7.28 5.23 32.58
N THR A 320 -7.14 4.00 32.10
CA THR A 320 -7.17 3.64 30.68
C THR A 320 -8.48 2.96 30.26
N LEU A 321 -9.22 2.39 31.20
CA LEU A 321 -10.42 1.60 30.94
C LEU A 321 -11.56 2.42 30.28
N VAL A 322 -11.70 3.72 30.60
CA VAL A 322 -12.78 4.55 30.03
C VAL A 322 -12.61 4.73 28.53
N PRO A 323 -11.47 5.20 28.00
CA PRO A 323 -11.26 5.28 26.54
C PRO A 323 -11.41 3.92 25.85
N CYS A 324 -10.97 2.83 26.47
CA CYS A 324 -11.12 1.48 25.94
C CYS A 324 -12.61 1.14 25.78
N LEU A 325 -13.41 1.26 26.85
CA LEU A 325 -14.83 0.94 26.80
C LEU A 325 -15.63 1.87 25.88
N ASP A 326 -15.30 3.16 25.82
CA ASP A 326 -15.92 4.10 24.87
C ASP A 326 -15.71 3.65 23.42
N SER A 327 -14.50 3.21 23.07
CA SER A 327 -14.22 2.69 21.72
C SER A 327 -14.98 1.39 21.43
N ILE A 328 -15.11 0.51 22.41
CA ILE A 328 -15.89 -0.74 22.28
C ILE A 328 -17.38 -0.43 22.13
N MET A 329 -17.91 0.56 22.86
CA MET A 329 -19.32 0.95 22.71
C MET A 329 -19.62 1.60 21.35
N ALA A 330 -18.62 2.16 20.69
CA ALA A 330 -18.73 2.73 19.34
C ALA A 330 -18.61 1.70 18.20
N LEU A 331 -18.43 0.43 18.50
CA LEU A 331 -18.29 -0.64 17.49
C LEU A 331 -19.54 -0.74 16.60
N ASP A 332 -19.30 -0.73 15.29
CA ASP A 332 -20.33 -1.01 14.27
C ASP A 332 -20.47 -2.53 14.05
N TYR A 333 -21.01 -3.20 15.08
CA TYR A 333 -21.32 -4.63 15.05
C TYR A 333 -22.63 -4.91 15.80
N PRO A 334 -23.56 -5.71 15.23
CA PRO A 334 -24.92 -5.80 15.74
C PRO A 334 -25.04 -6.61 17.05
N ASP A 335 -24.34 -7.72 17.19
CA ASP A 335 -24.54 -8.66 18.29
C ASP A 335 -23.24 -8.98 19.03
N PHE A 336 -22.95 -8.21 20.09
CA PHE A 336 -21.85 -8.46 21.00
C PHE A 336 -22.18 -8.16 22.44
N GLU A 337 -21.49 -8.82 23.37
CA GLU A 337 -21.42 -8.50 24.79
C GLU A 337 -20.01 -8.05 25.15
N VAL A 338 -19.88 -7.39 26.30
CA VAL A 338 -18.59 -6.96 26.84
C VAL A 338 -18.42 -7.51 28.25
N LEU A 339 -17.30 -8.18 28.50
CA LEU A 339 -16.91 -8.73 29.77
C LEU A 339 -15.68 -7.97 30.27
N VAL A 340 -15.79 -7.26 31.39
CA VAL A 340 -14.66 -6.66 32.09
C VAL A 340 -14.27 -7.55 33.24
N VAL A 341 -13.13 -8.23 33.11
CA VAL A 341 -12.57 -9.06 34.15
C VAL A 341 -11.65 -8.21 35.04
N ASN A 342 -12.10 -7.93 36.25
CA ASN A 342 -11.43 -7.09 37.23
C ASN A 342 -10.55 -7.98 38.11
N ASP A 343 -9.28 -8.15 37.72
CA ASP A 343 -8.33 -9.05 38.35
C ASP A 343 -7.72 -8.41 39.63
N GLY A 344 -8.35 -8.68 40.75
CA GLY A 344 -8.02 -8.10 42.04
C GLY A 344 -9.13 -7.26 42.67
N ASP A 345 -10.34 -7.29 42.10
CA ASP A 345 -11.56 -6.65 42.56
C ASP A 345 -11.39 -5.14 42.94
N ASP A 346 -10.72 -4.39 42.03
CA ASP A 346 -10.55 -2.95 42.21
C ASP A 346 -11.91 -2.23 42.12
N ARG A 347 -12.27 -1.51 43.22
CA ARG A 347 -13.57 -0.83 43.36
C ARG A 347 -13.79 0.22 42.26
N ARG A 348 -12.76 0.94 41.85
CA ARG A 348 -12.87 2.00 40.82
C ARG A 348 -13.09 1.41 39.45
N VAL A 349 -12.46 0.28 39.16
CA VAL A 349 -12.72 -0.50 37.95
C VAL A 349 -14.17 -0.99 37.94
N ALA A 350 -14.67 -1.49 39.06
CA ALA A 350 -16.06 -1.93 39.21
C ALA A 350 -17.05 -0.79 38.97
N GLU A 351 -16.80 0.39 39.54
CA GLU A 351 -17.63 1.61 39.32
C GLU A 351 -17.66 2.03 37.87
N ILE A 352 -16.52 2.01 37.16
CA ILE A 352 -16.44 2.32 35.73
C ILE A 352 -17.20 1.26 34.92
N ALA A 353 -16.88 -0.02 35.08
CA ALA A 353 -17.47 -1.10 34.29
C ALA A 353 -19.01 -1.13 34.42
N THR A 354 -19.54 -0.95 35.63
CA THR A 354 -20.99 -0.97 35.89
C THR A 354 -21.72 0.28 35.37
N SER A 355 -21.01 1.33 35.01
CA SER A 355 -21.62 2.52 34.38
C SER A 355 -22.00 2.31 32.92
N TYR A 356 -21.51 1.25 32.26
CA TYR A 356 -21.81 0.93 30.87
C TYR A 356 -22.90 -0.16 30.77
N PRO A 357 -24.02 0.06 30.08
CA PRO A 357 -25.20 -0.81 30.13
C PRO A 357 -24.98 -2.18 29.46
N ARG A 358 -23.94 -2.33 28.61
CA ARG A 358 -23.60 -3.59 27.91
C ARG A 358 -22.47 -4.36 28.56
N VAL A 359 -21.89 -3.84 29.64
CA VAL A 359 -20.72 -4.42 30.29
C VAL A 359 -21.15 -5.34 31.43
N ARG A 360 -20.69 -6.57 31.42
CA ARG A 360 -20.72 -7.48 32.55
C ARG A 360 -19.41 -7.36 33.33
N HIS A 361 -19.48 -6.91 34.58
CA HIS A 361 -18.34 -6.85 35.47
C HIS A 361 -18.13 -8.21 36.15
N LEU A 362 -16.91 -8.74 36.04
CA LEU A 362 -16.49 -10.01 36.57
C LEU A 362 -15.33 -9.79 37.58
N PRO A 363 -15.61 -9.70 38.90
CA PRO A 363 -14.55 -9.59 39.88
C PRO A 363 -13.87 -10.94 40.07
N THR A 364 -12.53 -10.96 40.16
CA THR A 364 -11.74 -12.16 40.46
C THR A 364 -10.68 -11.84 41.53
N GLU A 365 -10.19 -12.87 42.21
CA GLU A 365 -8.94 -12.75 42.96
C GLU A 365 -7.79 -12.49 41.98
N HIS A 366 -6.76 -11.79 42.46
CA HIS A 366 -5.61 -11.46 41.57
C HIS A 366 -4.78 -12.72 41.28
N GLU A 367 -5.06 -13.35 40.14
CA GLU A 367 -4.38 -14.56 39.67
C GLU A 367 -3.54 -14.30 38.39
N GLY A 368 -3.58 -13.08 37.88
CA GLY A 368 -2.83 -12.64 36.73
C GLY A 368 -3.59 -12.75 35.40
N LEU A 369 -3.06 -12.11 34.36
CA LEU A 369 -3.70 -11.90 33.07
C LEU A 369 -4.20 -13.18 32.39
N GLY A 370 -3.41 -14.27 32.46
CA GLY A 370 -3.81 -15.57 31.88
C GLY A 370 -5.06 -16.15 32.53
N ALA A 371 -5.14 -16.10 33.87
CA ALA A 371 -6.29 -16.57 34.64
C ALA A 371 -7.51 -15.68 34.37
N ALA A 372 -7.33 -14.36 34.34
CA ALA A 372 -8.39 -13.41 34.01
C ALA A 372 -8.97 -13.66 32.61
N ARG A 373 -8.12 -13.85 31.57
CA ARG A 373 -8.56 -14.20 30.22
C ARG A 373 -9.36 -15.51 30.19
N ASN A 374 -8.92 -16.53 30.91
CA ASN A 374 -9.62 -17.81 31.03
C ASN A 374 -10.97 -17.66 31.75
N THR A 375 -11.06 -16.79 32.74
CA THR A 375 -12.33 -16.50 33.42
C THR A 375 -13.30 -15.81 32.49
N GLY A 376 -12.83 -14.80 31.74
CA GLY A 376 -13.64 -14.17 30.71
C GLY A 376 -14.15 -15.15 29.65
N ALA A 377 -13.29 -16.09 29.20
CA ALA A 377 -13.68 -17.11 28.22
C ALA A 377 -14.74 -18.09 28.78
N ARG A 378 -14.67 -18.47 30.04
CA ARG A 378 -15.67 -19.36 30.66
C ARG A 378 -17.04 -18.70 30.82
N GLU A 379 -17.06 -17.39 31.01
CA GLU A 379 -18.26 -16.60 31.23
C GLU A 379 -18.85 -16.04 29.89
N ALA A 380 -18.08 -16.13 28.81
CA ALA A 380 -18.48 -15.67 27.48
C ALA A 380 -19.59 -16.55 26.90
N ILE A 381 -20.58 -15.91 26.24
CA ILE A 381 -21.69 -16.58 25.57
C ILE A 381 -21.63 -16.44 24.04
N GLY A 382 -20.69 -15.67 23.52
CA GLY A 382 -20.45 -15.54 22.08
C GLY A 382 -19.74 -16.77 21.51
N SER A 383 -19.90 -17.01 20.24
CA SER A 383 -19.18 -18.06 19.50
C SER A 383 -17.75 -17.65 19.13
N ILE A 384 -17.46 -16.35 19.14
CA ILE A 384 -16.14 -15.77 18.92
C ILE A 384 -15.76 -14.95 20.14
N TYR A 385 -14.52 -15.12 20.64
CA TYR A 385 -13.97 -14.36 21.74
C TYR A 385 -12.96 -13.35 21.22
N ALA A 386 -13.24 -12.06 21.40
CA ALA A 386 -12.38 -10.96 21.02
C ALA A 386 -11.69 -10.37 22.25
N TYR A 387 -10.37 -10.51 22.35
CA TYR A 387 -9.59 -9.99 23.46
C TYR A 387 -8.97 -8.65 23.09
N THR A 388 -9.06 -7.69 24.00
CA THR A 388 -8.29 -6.44 23.96
C THR A 388 -7.82 -6.08 25.36
N ASP A 389 -6.74 -5.33 25.47
CA ASP A 389 -6.22 -4.87 26.75
C ASP A 389 -6.93 -3.56 27.16
N ASP A 390 -6.92 -3.22 28.45
CA ASP A 390 -7.65 -2.10 29.04
C ASP A 390 -7.06 -0.71 28.69
N ASP A 391 -5.91 -0.67 28.04
CA ASP A 391 -5.22 0.51 27.54
C ASP A 391 -5.28 0.63 25.99
N CYS A 392 -6.08 -0.21 25.34
CA CYS A 392 -6.27 -0.19 23.89
C CYS A 392 -7.54 0.55 23.49
N VAL A 393 -7.48 1.23 22.34
CA VAL A 393 -8.63 1.83 21.65
C VAL A 393 -8.84 1.05 20.35
N VAL A 394 -10.05 0.50 20.16
CA VAL A 394 -10.39 -0.30 18.98
C VAL A 394 -11.08 0.55 17.92
N GLU A 395 -10.83 0.22 16.64
CA GLU A 395 -11.52 0.85 15.52
C GLU A 395 -12.97 0.39 15.44
N THR A 396 -13.86 1.24 14.91
CA THR A 396 -15.30 0.98 14.86
C THR A 396 -15.70 -0.28 14.11
N ASP A 397 -14.91 -0.72 13.16
CA ASP A 397 -15.13 -1.92 12.34
C ASP A 397 -14.29 -3.15 12.78
N TRP A 398 -13.58 -3.04 13.92
CA TRP A 398 -12.69 -4.08 14.43
C TRP A 398 -13.33 -5.48 14.48
N LEU A 399 -14.55 -5.61 15.03
CA LEU A 399 -15.23 -6.90 15.09
C LEU A 399 -15.65 -7.40 13.70
N LYS A 400 -16.01 -6.50 12.78
CA LYS A 400 -16.33 -6.90 11.40
C LYS A 400 -15.12 -7.54 10.73
N TRP A 401 -13.94 -6.96 10.90
CA TRP A 401 -12.69 -7.52 10.36
C TRP A 401 -12.40 -8.91 10.93
N ILE A 402 -12.45 -9.07 12.25
CA ILE A 402 -12.24 -10.36 12.92
C ILE A 402 -13.23 -11.40 12.41
N VAL A 403 -14.52 -11.10 12.47
CA VAL A 403 -15.58 -12.03 12.05
C VAL A 403 -15.45 -12.40 10.58
N SER A 404 -15.11 -11.45 9.72
CA SER A 404 -14.93 -11.72 8.29
C SER A 404 -13.87 -12.79 8.01
N GLN A 405 -12.82 -12.91 8.85
CA GLN A 405 -11.79 -13.94 8.67
C GLN A 405 -12.34 -15.33 9.01
N PHE A 406 -13.08 -15.48 10.12
CA PHE A 406 -13.68 -16.74 10.51
C PHE A 406 -14.78 -17.19 9.50
N LEU A 407 -15.52 -16.24 8.90
CA LEU A 407 -16.51 -16.56 7.87
C LEU A 407 -15.84 -16.98 6.54
N LYS A 408 -14.65 -16.45 6.22
CA LYS A 408 -13.88 -16.84 5.03
C LYS A 408 -13.24 -18.21 5.16
N ASP A 409 -12.75 -18.54 6.35
CA ASP A 409 -12.08 -19.81 6.66
C ASP A 409 -12.62 -20.41 7.96
N PRO A 410 -13.58 -21.34 7.86
CA PRO A 410 -14.15 -22.03 9.02
C PRO A 410 -13.15 -22.90 9.81
N SER A 411 -11.98 -23.18 9.27
CA SER A 411 -10.91 -23.92 9.96
C SER A 411 -10.02 -23.01 10.81
N LEU A 412 -10.19 -21.69 10.72
CA LEU A 412 -9.38 -20.71 11.42
C LEU A 412 -9.63 -20.78 12.92
N GLY A 413 -8.59 -21.04 13.70
CA GLY A 413 -8.68 -21.11 15.16
C GLY A 413 -8.42 -19.77 15.86
N CYS A 414 -7.74 -18.83 15.21
CA CYS A 414 -7.38 -17.53 15.76
C CYS A 414 -7.16 -16.51 14.66
N ALA A 415 -7.58 -15.27 14.88
CA ALA A 415 -7.29 -14.12 14.02
C ALA A 415 -6.81 -12.95 14.89
N GLY A 416 -5.88 -12.16 14.39
CA GLY A 416 -5.37 -10.97 15.08
C GLY A 416 -5.00 -9.88 14.08
N GLY A 417 -5.02 -8.64 14.54
CA GLY A 417 -4.60 -7.46 13.80
C GLY A 417 -3.33 -6.82 14.38
N PRO A 418 -2.80 -5.77 13.75
CA PRO A 418 -1.69 -5.02 14.28
C PRO A 418 -2.09 -4.28 15.57
N ASN A 419 -1.17 -4.23 16.52
CA ASN A 419 -1.28 -3.35 17.67
C ASN A 419 -0.37 -2.14 17.43
N LEU A 420 -0.98 -0.99 17.19
CA LEU A 420 -0.27 0.25 16.84
C LEU A 420 -0.01 1.06 18.10
N PRO A 421 1.27 1.33 18.47
CA PRO A 421 1.56 2.18 19.60
C PRO A 421 1.11 3.63 19.29
N PRO A 422 0.69 4.39 20.32
CA PRO A 422 0.44 5.81 20.14
C PRO A 422 1.73 6.54 19.69
N PRO A 423 1.61 7.70 19.01
CA PRO A 423 2.77 8.51 18.71
C PRO A 423 3.56 8.82 19.98
N PRO A 424 4.92 8.85 19.93
CA PRO A 424 5.71 9.18 21.09
C PRO A 424 5.36 10.61 21.59
N GLU A 425 5.05 10.73 22.88
CA GLU A 425 4.68 12.03 23.48
C GLU A 425 5.88 12.98 23.67
N THR A 426 7.11 12.48 23.51
CA THR A 426 8.34 13.27 23.62
C THR A 426 9.34 12.86 22.55
N ALA A 427 9.96 13.86 21.90
CA ALA A 427 11.12 13.69 21.05
C ALA A 427 12.39 13.41 21.88
#